data_5aca3524db96e155ca8f837b700d8a7b
#
_entry.id   5aca3524db96e155ca8f837b700d8a7b
#
_cell.length_a   1.000
_cell.length_b   1.000
_cell.length_c   1.000
_cell.angle_alpha   90.00
_cell.angle_beta   90.00
_cell.angle_gamma   90.00
#
_symmetry.space_group_name_H-M   'P 1'
#
loop_
_entity.id
_entity.type
_entity.pdbx_description
1 polymer ?
#
loop_
_entity_poly.entity_id
_entity_poly.type
_entity_poly.pdbx_seq_one_letter_code
_entity_poly.pdbx_strand_id
1 'polypeptide(L)'
;EKNTGRAVNLKVDDRIKALLLVPDNQLATAKARKLLPEMISHQDAVLNSSRTALLVHALAQRPDLLFTATADLLHQSYRASAMPKTIALMEKLRGAGLAAVVSGAGPSVMVLYAAAEDEIDQIPSLAPGFTAMKLAIAKTGAQ
;
A
#
# COMPACT_ATOMS: atom_id res chain seq x y z
N GLU A 1 -6.50 28.75 9.09
CA GLU A 1 -7.35 28.60 7.89
C GLU A 1 -7.86 27.17 7.87
N LYS A 2 -9.19 26.99 7.89
CA LYS A 2 -9.79 25.68 7.67
C LYS A 2 -9.49 25.29 6.23
N ASN A 3 -8.60 24.34 6.04
CA ASN A 3 -8.26 23.79 4.73
C ASN A 3 -9.51 23.03 4.24
N THR A 4 -10.35 23.68 3.45
CA THR A 4 -11.51 23.06 2.80
C THR A 4 -11.00 22.24 1.61
N GLY A 5 -10.39 21.07 1.91
CA GLY A 5 -9.94 20.15 0.88
C GLY A 5 -11.12 19.74 -0.01
N ARG A 6 -11.04 20.03 -1.30
CA ARG A 6 -12.02 19.56 -2.27
C ARG A 6 -11.69 18.10 -2.61
N ALA A 7 -12.61 17.19 -2.33
CA ALA A 7 -12.48 15.80 -2.79
C ALA A 7 -12.87 15.71 -4.27
N VAL A 8 -12.08 14.98 -5.03
CA VAL A 8 -12.33 14.66 -6.45
C VAL A 8 -12.40 13.15 -6.58
N ASN A 9 -13.48 12.66 -7.19
CA ASN A 9 -13.61 11.24 -7.50
C ASN A 9 -12.76 10.91 -8.73
N LEU A 10 -11.84 9.96 -8.57
CA LEU A 10 -11.04 9.44 -9.67
C LEU A 10 -11.59 8.06 -10.05
N LYS A 11 -11.83 7.85 -11.35
CA LYS A 11 -12.23 6.55 -11.85
C LYS A 11 -11.03 5.60 -11.77
N VAL A 12 -11.16 4.52 -11.01
CA VAL A 12 -10.17 3.43 -10.97
C VAL A 12 -10.46 2.45 -12.10
N ASP A 13 -9.42 1.90 -12.72
CA ASP A 13 -9.52 0.86 -13.76
C ASP A 13 -10.22 -0.39 -13.17
N ASP A 14 -11.25 -0.88 -13.83
CA ASP A 14 -12.08 -1.98 -13.35
C ASP A 14 -11.31 -3.32 -13.21
N ARG A 15 -10.14 -3.43 -13.82
CA ARG A 15 -9.23 -4.58 -13.68
C ARG A 15 -8.52 -4.61 -12.33
N ILE A 16 -8.41 -3.47 -11.65
CA ILE A 16 -7.67 -3.39 -10.39
C ILE A 16 -8.49 -3.99 -9.26
N LYS A 17 -7.85 -4.87 -8.52
CA LYS A 17 -8.36 -5.51 -7.31
C LYS A 17 -7.35 -5.33 -6.18
N ALA A 18 -7.76 -5.61 -4.96
CA ALA A 18 -6.91 -5.54 -3.78
C ALA A 18 -7.00 -6.82 -2.96
N LEU A 19 -5.85 -7.29 -2.47
CA LEU A 19 -5.76 -8.33 -1.46
C LEU A 19 -5.21 -7.71 -0.18
N LEU A 20 -5.96 -7.79 0.92
CA LEU A 20 -5.52 -7.34 2.23
C LEU A 20 -5.07 -8.55 3.05
N LEU A 21 -3.85 -8.45 3.59
CA LEU A 21 -3.25 -9.46 4.48
C LEU A 21 -3.19 -8.85 5.89
N VAL A 22 -4.00 -9.38 6.78
CA VAL A 22 -4.21 -8.85 8.14
C VAL A 22 -3.50 -9.77 9.13
N PRO A 23 -2.48 -9.30 9.88
CA PRO A 23 -1.85 -10.11 10.92
C PRO A 23 -2.71 -10.16 12.20
N ASP A 24 -2.48 -11.18 13.02
CA ASP A 24 -3.19 -11.34 14.31
C ASP A 24 -2.87 -10.23 15.31
N ASN A 25 -1.68 -9.63 15.21
CA ASN A 25 -1.25 -8.57 16.12
C ASN A 25 -1.70 -7.19 15.65
N GLN A 26 -2.04 -6.32 16.59
CA GLN A 26 -2.41 -4.93 16.33
C GLN A 26 -1.25 -3.98 16.58
N LEU A 27 -1.20 -2.89 15.84
CA LEU A 27 -0.27 -1.78 16.06
C LEU A 27 -1.06 -0.47 16.22
N ALA A 28 -0.90 0.19 17.35
CA ALA A 28 -1.53 1.48 17.58
C ALA A 28 -0.99 2.53 16.60
N THR A 29 -1.88 3.21 15.88
CA THR A 29 -1.54 4.25 14.87
C THR A 29 -0.65 5.33 15.46
N ALA A 30 -0.90 5.75 16.72
CA ALA A 30 -0.08 6.75 17.39
C ALA A 30 1.38 6.29 17.59
N LYS A 31 1.60 4.99 17.86
CA LYS A 31 2.95 4.41 17.96
C LYS A 31 3.65 4.42 16.60
N ALA A 32 2.95 4.01 15.54
CA ALA A 32 3.49 4.01 14.19
C ALA A 32 3.86 5.41 13.69
N ARG A 33 3.09 6.44 14.05
CA ARG A 33 3.37 7.84 13.68
C ARG A 33 4.61 8.41 14.37
N LYS A 34 4.88 8.03 15.62
CA LYS A 34 6.06 8.49 16.38
C LYS A 34 7.39 7.98 15.81
N LEU A 35 7.38 6.99 14.95
CA LEU A 35 8.57 6.44 14.31
C LEU A 35 8.98 7.20 13.05
N LEU A 36 8.14 8.11 12.57
CA LEU A 36 8.49 8.92 11.41
C LEU A 36 9.50 10.01 11.80
N PRO A 37 10.52 10.25 10.96
CA PRO A 37 11.49 11.31 11.21
C PRO A 37 10.86 12.70 11.06
N GLU A 38 11.38 13.70 11.75
CA GLU A 38 10.95 15.10 11.62
C GLU A 38 11.40 15.70 10.27
N MET A 39 12.50 15.21 9.73
CA MET A 39 13.07 15.67 8.45
C MET A 39 13.38 14.48 7.56
N ILE A 40 13.22 14.68 6.26
CA ILE A 40 13.55 13.72 5.19
C ILE A 40 14.46 14.39 4.18
N SER A 41 15.18 13.58 3.38
CA SER A 41 15.98 14.14 2.30
C SER A 41 15.11 14.76 1.21
N HIS A 42 15.58 15.83 0.59
CA HIS A 42 14.91 16.42 -0.57
C HIS A 42 14.74 15.41 -1.71
N GLN A 43 15.73 14.55 -1.90
CA GLN A 43 15.68 13.48 -2.92
C GLN A 43 14.53 12.50 -2.65
N ASP A 44 14.36 12.02 -1.42
CA ASP A 44 13.27 11.10 -1.06
C ASP A 44 11.90 11.77 -1.21
N ALA A 45 11.80 13.05 -0.84
CA ALA A 45 10.57 13.83 -1.02
C ALA A 45 10.18 13.93 -2.51
N VAL A 46 11.13 14.25 -3.39
CA VAL A 46 10.91 14.35 -4.84
C VAL A 46 10.50 12.99 -5.41
N LEU A 47 11.23 11.92 -5.07
CA LEU A 47 10.91 10.58 -5.54
C LEU A 47 9.53 10.14 -5.07
N ASN A 48 9.18 10.35 -3.81
CA ASN A 48 7.87 9.95 -3.28
C ASN A 48 6.71 10.77 -3.89
N SER A 49 6.92 12.05 -4.15
CA SER A 49 5.94 12.89 -4.88
C SER A 49 5.72 12.39 -6.30
N SER A 50 6.79 12.00 -7.00
CA SER A 50 6.70 11.38 -8.33
C SER A 50 5.91 10.07 -8.30
N ARG A 51 6.12 9.22 -7.27
CA ARG A 51 5.37 7.97 -7.09
C ARG A 51 3.89 8.23 -6.84
N THR A 52 3.55 9.25 -6.05
CA THR A 52 2.16 9.63 -5.81
C THR A 52 1.46 10.06 -7.10
N ALA A 53 2.09 10.88 -7.92
CA ALA A 53 1.55 11.27 -9.23
C ALA A 53 1.40 10.06 -10.17
N LEU A 54 2.42 9.19 -10.21
CA LEU A 54 2.38 7.96 -11.00
C LEU A 54 1.27 7.00 -10.53
N LEU A 55 1.02 6.92 -9.22
CA LEU A 55 -0.03 6.06 -8.65
C LEU A 55 -1.42 6.48 -9.11
N VAL A 56 -1.70 7.78 -9.18
CA VAL A 56 -2.97 8.29 -9.72
C VAL A 56 -3.16 7.81 -11.17
N HIS A 57 -2.13 7.90 -12.00
CA HIS A 57 -2.17 7.44 -13.38
C HIS A 57 -2.28 5.90 -13.48
N ALA A 58 -1.51 5.19 -12.66
CA ALA A 58 -1.51 3.73 -12.60
C ALA A 58 -2.91 3.20 -12.25
N LEU A 59 -3.54 3.77 -11.23
CA LEU A 59 -4.89 3.38 -10.80
C LEU A 59 -5.95 3.68 -11.86
N ALA A 60 -5.80 4.74 -12.64
CA ALA A 60 -6.81 5.16 -13.60
C ALA A 60 -6.67 4.49 -14.98
N GLN A 61 -5.44 4.18 -15.45
CA GLN A 61 -5.19 3.83 -16.84
C GLN A 61 -4.08 2.79 -17.07
N ARG A 62 -3.09 2.71 -16.18
CA ARG A 62 -1.88 1.91 -16.38
C ARG A 62 -1.58 1.00 -15.17
N PRO A 63 -2.41 -0.03 -14.92
CA PRO A 63 -2.19 -0.96 -13.80
C PRO A 63 -0.82 -1.65 -13.80
N ASP A 64 -0.18 -1.79 -14.94
CA ASP A 64 1.18 -2.32 -15.11
C ASP A 64 2.25 -1.47 -14.37
N LEU A 65 1.95 -0.22 -14.03
CA LEU A 65 2.84 0.67 -13.29
C LEU A 65 2.63 0.60 -11.76
N LEU A 66 1.67 -0.17 -11.25
CA LEU A 66 1.36 -0.25 -9.82
C LEU A 66 2.58 -0.61 -8.97
N PHE A 67 3.41 -1.56 -9.40
CA PHE A 67 4.61 -1.96 -8.66
C PHE A 67 5.55 -0.77 -8.41
N THR A 68 5.83 0.00 -9.46
CA THR A 68 6.69 1.17 -9.37
C THR A 68 6.02 2.30 -8.59
N ALA A 69 4.74 2.55 -8.86
CA ALA A 69 3.97 3.64 -8.27
C ALA A 69 3.73 3.49 -6.76
N THR A 70 3.72 2.25 -6.25
CA THR A 70 3.53 1.94 -4.83
C THR A 70 4.82 1.90 -4.01
N ALA A 71 5.98 2.25 -4.57
CA ALA A 71 7.20 2.38 -3.79
C ALA A 71 7.10 3.59 -2.84
N ASP A 72 7.41 3.37 -1.56
CA ASP A 72 7.34 4.39 -0.51
C ASP A 72 8.71 4.59 0.16
N LEU A 73 9.10 5.85 0.29
CA LEU A 73 10.35 6.27 0.92
C LEU A 73 10.12 7.07 2.21
N LEU A 74 8.86 7.37 2.54
CA LEU A 74 8.53 8.28 3.63
C LEU A 74 7.94 7.61 4.87
N HIS A 75 7.50 6.34 4.78
CA HIS A 75 6.72 5.75 5.88
C HIS A 75 7.14 4.34 6.24
N GLN A 76 7.25 3.42 5.27
CA GLN A 76 7.31 1.98 5.55
C GLN A 76 8.60 1.57 6.25
N SER A 77 9.74 2.01 5.74
CA SER A 77 11.07 1.69 6.31
C SER A 77 11.24 2.20 7.74
N TYR A 78 10.76 3.40 8.04
CA TYR A 78 10.84 3.99 9.38
C TYR A 78 9.99 3.24 10.41
N ARG A 79 8.93 2.57 9.98
CA ARG A 79 8.04 1.78 10.85
C ARG A 79 8.47 0.32 11.00
N ALA A 80 9.53 -0.11 10.33
CA ALA A 80 9.97 -1.51 10.29
C ALA A 80 10.16 -2.13 11.67
N SER A 81 10.74 -1.40 12.62
CA SER A 81 10.98 -1.87 14.00
C SER A 81 9.70 -2.20 14.76
N ALA A 82 8.57 -1.54 14.44
CA ALA A 82 7.29 -1.78 15.11
C ALA A 82 6.46 -2.92 14.48
N MET A 83 6.80 -3.32 13.24
CA MET A 83 6.05 -4.35 12.52
C MET A 83 6.98 -5.21 11.63
N PRO A 84 7.99 -5.87 12.21
CA PRO A 84 9.03 -6.56 11.43
C PRO A 84 8.45 -7.69 10.54
N LYS A 85 7.45 -8.43 11.01
CA LYS A 85 6.79 -9.48 10.21
C LYS A 85 6.07 -8.90 8.99
N THR A 86 5.40 -7.75 9.14
CA THR A 86 4.73 -7.03 8.07
C THR A 86 5.70 -6.57 6.99
N ILE A 87 6.82 -5.97 7.41
CA ILE A 87 7.85 -5.50 6.47
C ILE A 87 8.50 -6.68 5.73
N ALA A 88 8.86 -7.75 6.44
CA ALA A 88 9.43 -8.94 5.81
C ALA A 88 8.47 -9.58 4.77
N LEU A 89 7.17 -9.64 5.09
CA LEU A 89 6.16 -10.12 4.13
C LEU A 89 6.07 -9.19 2.93
N MET A 90 5.96 -7.88 3.16
CA MET A 90 5.87 -6.89 2.09
C MET A 90 7.09 -6.97 1.15
N GLU A 91 8.30 -7.04 1.70
CA GLU A 91 9.54 -7.17 0.92
C GLU A 91 9.57 -8.47 0.12
N LYS A 92 9.15 -9.59 0.71
CA LYS A 92 9.03 -10.88 0.02
C LYS A 92 8.06 -10.79 -1.17
N LEU A 93 6.89 -10.18 -0.98
CA LEU A 93 5.90 -10.00 -2.04
C LEU A 93 6.41 -9.04 -3.13
N ARG A 94 7.07 -7.96 -2.74
CA ARG A 94 7.71 -7.06 -3.72
C ARG A 94 8.86 -7.74 -4.47
N GLY A 95 9.64 -8.58 -3.81
CA GLY A 95 10.66 -9.41 -4.46
C GLY A 95 10.09 -10.38 -5.51
N ALA A 96 8.83 -10.77 -5.37
CA ALA A 96 8.08 -11.54 -6.36
C ALA A 96 7.38 -10.66 -7.43
N GLY A 97 7.65 -9.35 -7.49
CA GLY A 97 7.09 -8.43 -8.48
C GLY A 97 5.69 -7.88 -8.15
N LEU A 98 5.16 -8.16 -6.96
CA LEU A 98 3.82 -7.72 -6.55
C LEU A 98 3.84 -6.29 -5.99
N ALA A 99 2.81 -5.49 -6.31
CA ALA A 99 2.64 -4.14 -5.78
C ALA A 99 2.12 -4.18 -4.34
N ALA A 100 2.96 -4.68 -3.41
CA ALA A 100 2.66 -4.81 -1.99
C ALA A 100 3.10 -3.57 -1.22
N VAL A 101 2.24 -3.08 -0.32
CA VAL A 101 2.46 -1.91 0.53
C VAL A 101 1.88 -2.14 1.93
N VAL A 102 2.37 -1.40 2.91
CA VAL A 102 1.72 -1.33 4.22
C VAL A 102 0.40 -0.58 4.09
N SER A 103 -0.70 -1.17 4.55
CA SER A 103 -2.01 -0.54 4.54
C SER A 103 -2.13 0.49 5.67
N GLY A 104 -2.22 1.78 5.31
CA GLY A 104 -2.33 2.88 6.26
C GLY A 104 -1.15 2.97 7.23
N ALA A 105 -1.41 2.92 8.53
CA ALA A 105 -0.36 2.90 9.55
C ALA A 105 0.25 1.50 9.77
N GLY A 106 -0.28 0.48 9.16
CA GLY A 106 0.02 -0.92 9.40
C GLY A 106 -0.80 -1.49 10.59
N PRO A 107 -0.59 -2.74 10.98
CA PRO A 107 0.41 -3.68 10.44
C PRO A 107 -0.06 -4.52 9.24
N SER A 108 -1.21 -4.26 8.64
CA SER A 108 -1.70 -5.00 7.47
C SER A 108 -0.90 -4.66 6.21
N VAL A 109 -0.78 -5.64 5.31
CA VAL A 109 -0.21 -5.47 3.97
C VAL A 109 -1.33 -5.46 2.94
N MET A 110 -1.30 -4.52 2.00
CA MET A 110 -2.18 -4.49 0.84
C MET A 110 -1.39 -4.82 -0.41
N VAL A 111 -1.93 -5.70 -1.24
CA VAL A 111 -1.41 -5.97 -2.59
C VAL A 111 -2.43 -5.44 -3.59
N LEU A 112 -2.01 -4.52 -4.46
CA LEU A 112 -2.80 -4.06 -5.59
C LEU A 112 -2.39 -4.83 -6.84
N TYR A 113 -3.36 -5.32 -7.61
CA TYR A 113 -3.08 -6.15 -8.78
C TYR A 113 -4.14 -5.98 -9.88
N ALA A 114 -3.74 -6.30 -11.10
CA ALA A 114 -4.61 -6.40 -12.27
C ALA A 114 -4.31 -7.69 -13.05
N ALA A 115 -3.92 -8.73 -12.33
CA ALA A 115 -3.59 -10.05 -12.86
C ALA A 115 -4.79 -11.02 -12.85
N ALA A 116 -4.61 -12.17 -13.45
CA ALA A 116 -5.55 -13.28 -13.33
C ALA A 116 -5.67 -13.73 -11.85
N GLU A 117 -6.85 -14.23 -11.47
CA GLU A 117 -7.13 -14.59 -10.06
C GLU A 117 -6.21 -15.71 -9.56
N ASP A 118 -5.81 -16.63 -10.41
CA ASP A 118 -4.96 -17.77 -10.07
C ASP A 118 -3.59 -17.40 -9.53
N GLU A 119 -3.00 -16.29 -9.99
CA GLU A 119 -1.72 -15.81 -9.50
C GLU A 119 -1.83 -15.27 -8.07
N ILE A 120 -2.99 -14.71 -7.73
CA ILE A 120 -3.26 -14.10 -6.43
C ILE A 120 -3.64 -15.13 -5.39
N ASP A 121 -4.26 -16.24 -5.80
CA ASP A 121 -4.68 -17.32 -4.90
C ASP A 121 -3.52 -18.04 -4.22
N GLN A 122 -2.30 -17.88 -4.74
CA GLN A 122 -1.09 -18.42 -4.13
C GLN A 122 -0.52 -17.52 -3.01
N ILE A 123 -0.87 -16.23 -2.99
CA ILE A 123 -0.30 -15.26 -2.03
C ILE A 123 -0.59 -15.64 -0.56
N PRO A 124 -1.78 -16.13 -0.17
CA PRO A 124 -2.04 -16.53 1.21
C PRO A 124 -1.06 -17.59 1.72
N SER A 125 -0.61 -18.53 0.89
CA SER A 125 0.39 -19.54 1.27
C SER A 125 1.77 -18.94 1.55
N LEU A 126 2.06 -17.77 1.02
CA LEU A 126 3.31 -17.02 1.24
C LEU A 126 3.27 -16.16 2.51
N ALA A 127 2.10 -16.01 3.15
CA ALA A 127 1.82 -15.10 4.24
C ALA A 127 1.38 -15.82 5.54
N PRO A 128 2.17 -16.75 6.11
CA PRO A 128 1.81 -17.44 7.33
C PRO A 128 1.62 -16.44 8.50
N GLY A 129 0.53 -16.59 9.25
CA GLY A 129 0.16 -15.69 10.34
C GLY A 129 -0.53 -14.39 9.88
N PHE A 130 -1.02 -14.38 8.63
CA PHE A 130 -1.88 -13.31 8.11
C PHE A 130 -3.18 -13.91 7.55
N THR A 131 -4.30 -13.29 7.88
CA THR A 131 -5.58 -13.58 7.26
C THR A 131 -5.71 -12.82 5.94
N ALA A 132 -5.98 -13.52 4.85
CA ALA A 132 -6.12 -12.94 3.52
C ALA A 132 -7.59 -12.58 3.22
N MET A 133 -7.82 -11.36 2.71
CA MET A 133 -9.13 -10.85 2.33
C MET A 133 -9.07 -10.25 0.93
N LYS A 134 -9.78 -10.82 -0.04
CA LYS A 134 -9.97 -10.21 -1.37
C LYS A 134 -10.96 -9.05 -1.23
N LEU A 135 -10.59 -7.88 -1.70
CA LEU A 135 -11.38 -6.66 -1.61
C LEU A 135 -11.71 -6.12 -2.99
N ALA A 136 -12.94 -5.69 -3.17
CA ALA A 136 -13.34 -4.90 -4.32
C ALA A 136 -12.99 -3.41 -4.09
N ILE A 137 -12.68 -2.69 -5.16
CA ILE A 137 -12.51 -1.24 -5.11
C ILE A 137 -13.87 -0.57 -5.01
N ALA A 138 -14.07 0.27 -4.00
CA ALA A 138 -15.32 1.02 -3.85
C ALA A 138 -15.49 2.01 -5.01
N LYS A 139 -16.70 2.02 -5.61
CA LYS A 139 -17.04 2.93 -6.71
C LYS A 139 -17.52 4.29 -6.23
N THR A 140 -17.93 4.38 -4.98
CA THR A 140 -18.33 5.62 -4.30
C THR A 140 -17.33 5.94 -3.21
N GLY A 141 -16.97 7.22 -3.06
CA GLY A 141 -16.09 7.67 -1.99
C GLY A 141 -16.73 7.51 -0.60
N ALA A 142 -15.96 7.83 0.45
CA ALA A 142 -16.49 7.87 1.81
C ALA A 142 -17.65 8.86 1.90
N GLN A 143 -18.74 8.40 2.51
CA GLN A 143 -19.95 9.20 2.81
C GLN A 143 -19.88 9.73 4.23
#